data_35e11975ab40b3e17b5e6bd316d4739c
#
_entry.id   35e11975ab40b3e17b5e6bd316d4739c
#
_cell.length_a   1.000
_cell.length_b   1.000
_cell.length_c   1.000
_cell.angle_alpha   90.00
_cell.angle_beta   90.00
_cell.angle_gamma   90.00
#
_symmetry.space_group_name_H-M   'P 1'
#
loop_
_entity.id
_entity.type
_entity.pdbx_description
1 polymer ?
#
loop_
_entity_poly.entity_id
_entity_poly.type
_entity_poly.pdbx_seq_one_letter_code
_entity_poly.pdbx_strand_id
1 'polypeptide(L)'
;MLGQTIIYTQVGDQSAVFPTEDPLEPNLEREVLSWTDVDKLIDHLIPQFRGEFDGLLMITKGGLIPGGIISEALNIKHVLTASVYFPSQVDSKLAWPTFMQFPPDTLLTNRRILIVNDIWAIGRVIMIVQGRLAAAGCESEIAVLHYRIKSSLFADAGPDYYGAVTDRQIIYPWESSVLPPRSRLKPGTGPLPAI
;
A
#
# COMPACT_ATOMS: atom_id res chain seq x y z
N MET A 1 -6.03 8.89 -60.66
CA MET A 1 -6.68 8.60 -59.33
C MET A 1 -5.81 7.57 -58.64
N LEU A 2 -4.97 8.02 -57.72
CA LEU A 2 -4.10 7.18 -56.92
C LEU A 2 -4.69 7.06 -55.52
N GLY A 3 -5.18 5.86 -55.20
CA GLY A 3 -5.72 5.57 -53.88
C GLY A 3 -4.58 5.47 -52.85
N GLN A 4 -4.61 6.33 -51.86
CA GLN A 4 -3.76 6.20 -50.66
C GLN A 4 -4.35 5.13 -49.73
N THR A 5 -3.63 4.01 -49.62
CA THR A 5 -3.90 3.00 -48.61
C THR A 5 -3.36 3.51 -47.27
N ILE A 6 -4.23 3.82 -46.36
CA ILE A 6 -3.86 4.15 -44.97
C ILE A 6 -3.54 2.83 -44.29
N ILE A 7 -2.26 2.60 -44.00
CA ILE A 7 -1.80 1.49 -43.17
C ILE A 7 -2.02 1.90 -41.70
N TYR A 8 -3.01 1.31 -41.04
CA TYR A 8 -3.13 1.38 -39.60
C TYR A 8 -2.03 0.51 -38.99
N THR A 9 -0.96 1.16 -38.52
CA THR A 9 0.01 0.50 -37.68
C THR A 9 -0.71 0.12 -36.39
N GLN A 10 -0.81 -1.16 -36.08
CA GLN A 10 -1.28 -1.63 -34.79
C GLN A 10 -0.37 -1.04 -33.72
N VAL A 11 -0.94 -0.15 -32.92
CA VAL A 11 -0.34 0.27 -31.65
C VAL A 11 -0.32 -0.98 -30.78
N GLY A 12 0.88 -1.52 -30.55
CA GLY A 12 1.07 -2.66 -29.68
C GLY A 12 0.41 -2.39 -28.33
N ASP A 13 -0.22 -3.41 -27.79
CA ASP A 13 -0.80 -3.45 -26.45
C ASP A 13 0.26 -3.05 -25.41
N GLN A 14 0.37 -1.76 -25.14
CA GLN A 14 1.05 -1.22 -23.97
C GLN A 14 0.01 -1.20 -22.85
N SER A 15 -0.41 -2.38 -22.41
CA SER A 15 -0.91 -2.53 -21.06
C SER A 15 0.23 -2.09 -20.15
N ALA A 16 0.17 -0.85 -19.67
CA ALA A 16 1.08 -0.33 -18.68
C ALA A 16 0.92 -1.23 -17.44
N VAL A 17 1.75 -2.25 -17.35
CA VAL A 17 1.90 -3.06 -16.14
C VAL A 17 2.51 -2.09 -15.14
N PHE A 18 1.67 -1.53 -14.28
CA PHE A 18 2.14 -0.82 -13.10
C PHE A 18 2.93 -1.83 -12.27
N PRO A 19 4.25 -1.68 -12.13
CA PRO A 19 5.01 -2.59 -11.28
C PRO A 19 4.44 -2.45 -9.87
N THR A 20 3.80 -3.48 -9.42
CA THR A 20 3.40 -3.61 -8.04
C THR A 20 4.66 -3.91 -7.25
N GLU A 21 5.13 -2.91 -6.52
CA GLU A 21 6.01 -3.08 -5.36
C GLU A 21 7.45 -3.57 -5.60
N ASP A 22 8.26 -3.39 -4.57
CA ASP A 22 9.68 -3.69 -4.46
C ASP A 22 10.12 -4.92 -5.28
N PRO A 23 11.28 -4.84 -5.95
CA PRO A 23 11.82 -5.97 -6.68
C PRO A 23 11.88 -7.14 -5.70
N LEU A 24 11.11 -8.20 -6.03
CA LEU A 24 11.08 -9.45 -5.27
C LEU A 24 12.53 -9.90 -5.08
N GLU A 25 13.00 -9.96 -3.85
CA GLU A 25 14.24 -10.65 -3.56
C GLU A 25 13.98 -12.15 -3.84
N PRO A 26 14.58 -12.74 -4.87
CA PRO A 26 14.15 -14.04 -5.40
C PRO A 26 14.37 -15.21 -4.42
N ASN A 27 15.02 -14.97 -3.29
CA ASN A 27 15.44 -16.00 -2.33
C ASN A 27 14.77 -15.92 -0.96
N LEU A 28 13.73 -15.08 -0.77
CA LEU A 28 13.05 -15.02 0.52
C LEU A 28 12.06 -16.19 0.66
N GLU A 29 12.08 -16.81 1.83
CA GLU A 29 11.02 -17.75 2.23
C GLU A 29 9.67 -17.03 2.24
N ARG A 30 8.64 -17.66 1.64
CA ARG A 30 7.29 -17.09 1.56
C ARG A 30 6.45 -17.52 2.75
N GLU A 31 5.68 -16.59 3.28
CA GLU A 31 4.69 -16.84 4.31
C GLU A 31 3.32 -16.34 3.83
N VAL A 32 2.36 -17.26 3.72
CA VAL A 32 0.99 -16.93 3.30
C VAL A 32 0.14 -16.76 4.55
N LEU A 33 -0.45 -15.59 4.70
CA LEU A 33 -1.31 -15.28 5.84
C LEU A 33 -2.77 -15.61 5.56
N SER A 34 -3.47 -16.04 6.59
CA SER A 34 -4.92 -16.10 6.63
C SER A 34 -5.52 -14.77 7.14
N TRP A 35 -6.84 -14.58 6.96
CA TRP A 35 -7.55 -13.45 7.55
C TRP A 35 -7.44 -13.44 9.09
N THR A 36 -7.46 -14.61 9.72
CA THR A 36 -7.27 -14.73 11.17
C THR A 36 -5.90 -14.27 11.64
N ASP A 37 -4.86 -14.44 10.81
CA ASP A 37 -3.52 -13.93 11.16
C ASP A 37 -3.48 -12.40 11.04
N VAL A 38 -4.15 -11.83 10.04
CA VAL A 38 -4.30 -10.38 9.91
C VAL A 38 -5.05 -9.78 11.11
N ASP A 39 -6.15 -10.41 11.53
CA ASP A 39 -6.91 -9.97 12.71
C ASP A 39 -6.03 -9.93 13.96
N LYS A 40 -5.23 -10.98 14.21
CA LYS A 40 -4.28 -11.01 15.35
C LYS A 40 -3.23 -9.91 15.29
N LEU A 41 -2.71 -9.60 14.08
CA LEU A 41 -1.75 -8.51 13.90
C LEU A 41 -2.37 -7.15 14.21
N ILE A 42 -3.60 -6.92 13.77
CA ILE A 42 -4.34 -5.68 14.05
C ILE A 42 -4.69 -5.59 15.54
N ASP A 43 -5.17 -6.67 16.15
CA ASP A 43 -5.46 -6.72 17.59
C ASP A 43 -4.22 -6.41 18.44
N HIS A 44 -3.04 -6.85 17.98
CA HIS A 44 -1.77 -6.51 18.62
C HIS A 44 -1.34 -5.06 18.38
N LEU A 45 -1.70 -4.50 17.22
CA LEU A 45 -1.31 -3.15 16.82
C LEU A 45 -2.15 -2.06 17.49
N ILE A 46 -3.48 -2.26 17.59
CA ILE A 46 -4.42 -1.27 18.11
C ILE A 46 -4.01 -0.73 19.50
N PRO A 47 -3.63 -1.55 20.50
CA PRO A 47 -3.25 -1.04 21.82
C PRO A 47 -1.94 -0.23 21.85
N GLN A 48 -1.15 -0.25 20.80
CA GLN A 48 0.12 0.47 20.73
C GLN A 48 -0.08 1.95 20.42
N PHE A 49 -1.17 2.33 19.75
CA PHE A 49 -1.42 3.70 19.31
C PHE A 49 -1.54 4.66 20.50
N ARG A 50 -0.89 5.81 20.39
CA ARG A 50 -0.83 6.83 21.44
C ARG A 50 -1.50 8.10 20.98
N GLY A 51 -2.46 8.57 21.77
CA GLY A 51 -3.20 9.80 21.50
C GLY A 51 -4.19 9.66 20.34
N GLU A 52 -4.72 10.79 19.90
CA GLU A 52 -5.72 10.86 18.84
C GLU A 52 -5.08 11.29 17.53
N PHE A 53 -5.61 10.79 16.41
CA PHE A 53 -5.24 11.19 15.06
C PHE A 53 -6.38 11.95 14.41
N ASP A 54 -6.07 13.08 13.77
CA ASP A 54 -7.04 13.87 13.01
C ASP A 54 -7.49 13.16 11.73
N GLY A 55 -6.67 12.25 11.22
CA GLY A 55 -6.95 11.48 10.02
C GLY A 55 -6.01 10.29 9.87
N LEU A 56 -6.37 9.42 8.92
CA LEU A 56 -5.58 8.26 8.52
C LEU A 56 -5.31 8.34 7.01
N LEU A 57 -4.06 8.11 6.61
CA LEU A 57 -3.65 8.08 5.21
C LEU A 57 -3.18 6.69 4.83
N MET A 58 -3.94 6.02 3.96
CA MET A 58 -3.64 4.70 3.43
C MET A 58 -2.75 4.81 2.19
N ILE A 59 -1.61 4.12 2.19
CA ILE A 59 -0.79 3.98 0.98
C ILE A 59 -1.40 2.86 0.13
N THR A 60 -1.76 3.18 -1.10
CA THR A 60 -2.38 2.19 -1.99
C THR A 60 -1.31 1.30 -2.64
N LYS A 61 -1.57 -0.01 -2.79
CA LYS A 61 -2.79 -0.75 -2.43
C LYS A 61 -2.72 -1.36 -1.03
N GLY A 62 -1.52 -1.66 -0.54
CA GLY A 62 -1.29 -2.45 0.68
C GLY A 62 -1.99 -1.91 1.92
N GLY A 63 -1.98 -0.60 2.11
CA GLY A 63 -2.61 0.05 3.25
C GLY A 63 -4.14 0.09 3.26
N LEU A 64 -4.81 -0.26 2.14
CA LEU A 64 -6.27 -0.10 2.04
C LEU A 64 -7.03 -0.98 3.04
N ILE A 65 -6.67 -2.25 3.15
CA ILE A 65 -7.35 -3.20 4.02
C ILE A 65 -7.04 -2.91 5.50
N PRO A 66 -5.77 -2.92 5.93
CA PRO A 66 -5.46 -2.63 7.33
C PRO A 66 -5.89 -1.23 7.75
N GLY A 67 -5.74 -0.24 6.88
CA GLY A 67 -6.15 1.14 7.16
C GLY A 67 -7.65 1.28 7.35
N GLY A 68 -8.47 0.56 6.56
CA GLY A 68 -9.92 0.52 6.74
C GLY A 68 -10.32 -0.03 8.11
N ILE A 69 -9.73 -1.15 8.52
CA ILE A 69 -10.02 -1.77 9.83
C ILE A 69 -9.54 -0.87 10.98
N ILE A 70 -8.31 -0.34 10.89
CA ILE A 70 -7.73 0.54 11.91
C ILE A 70 -8.55 1.84 12.05
N SER A 71 -8.99 2.43 10.92
CA SER A 71 -9.79 3.66 10.97
C SER A 71 -11.10 3.47 11.70
N GLU A 72 -11.76 2.32 11.53
CA GLU A 72 -12.99 1.98 12.24
C GLU A 72 -12.70 1.73 13.72
N ALA A 73 -11.67 0.93 14.05
CA ALA A 73 -11.31 0.62 15.42
C ALA A 73 -10.92 1.85 16.25
N LEU A 74 -10.26 2.84 15.62
CA LEU A 74 -9.87 4.11 16.26
C LEU A 74 -10.92 5.22 16.09
N ASN A 75 -12.05 4.94 15.45
CA ASN A 75 -13.10 5.93 15.13
C ASN A 75 -12.57 7.16 14.37
N ILE A 76 -11.57 6.98 13.48
CA ILE A 76 -11.01 8.06 12.67
C ILE A 76 -11.94 8.35 11.49
N LYS A 77 -12.48 9.57 11.42
CA LYS A 77 -13.48 9.97 10.40
C LYS A 77 -12.86 10.39 9.07
N HIS A 78 -11.65 10.95 9.10
CA HIS A 78 -10.98 11.46 7.92
C HIS A 78 -10.01 10.42 7.37
N VAL A 79 -10.46 9.68 6.36
CA VAL A 79 -9.66 8.65 5.69
C VAL A 79 -9.20 9.18 4.34
N LEU A 80 -7.90 9.19 4.13
CA LEU A 80 -7.21 9.71 2.96
C LEU A 80 -6.42 8.60 2.28
N THR A 81 -6.05 8.79 1.02
CA THR A 81 -5.22 7.84 0.28
C THR A 81 -4.05 8.53 -0.43
N ALA A 82 -2.93 7.81 -0.53
CA ALA A 82 -1.79 8.21 -1.35
C ALA A 82 -1.38 7.06 -2.27
N SER A 83 -0.99 7.40 -3.51
CA SER A 83 -0.45 6.46 -4.48
C SER A 83 0.85 7.01 -5.05
N VAL A 84 1.93 6.23 -4.96
CA VAL A 84 3.25 6.58 -5.46
C VAL A 84 3.67 5.58 -6.52
N TYR A 85 4.15 6.08 -7.64
CA TYR A 85 4.65 5.28 -8.75
C TYR A 85 6.13 5.55 -9.00
N PHE A 86 6.87 4.48 -9.28
CA PHE A 86 8.26 4.56 -9.72
C PHE A 86 8.36 4.03 -11.16
N PRO A 87 8.88 4.82 -12.13
CA PRO A 87 9.08 4.35 -13.49
C PRO A 87 10.06 3.18 -13.53
N SER A 88 9.65 2.06 -14.15
CA SER A 88 10.42 0.81 -14.22
C SER A 88 11.64 0.86 -15.17
N GLN A 89 11.77 1.89 -15.99
CA GLN A 89 12.82 2.00 -17.02
C GLN A 89 14.13 2.63 -16.55
N VAL A 90 14.18 3.11 -15.32
CA VAL A 90 15.39 3.69 -14.71
C VAL A 90 15.84 2.72 -13.62
N ASP A 91 17.17 2.59 -13.45
CA ASP A 91 17.74 1.86 -12.31
C ASP A 91 16.93 2.20 -11.04
N SER A 92 16.26 1.22 -10.47
CA SER A 92 15.18 1.43 -9.48
C SER A 92 15.59 2.27 -8.28
N LYS A 93 16.90 2.35 -8.01
CA LYS A 93 17.48 3.16 -6.94
C LYS A 93 17.52 4.67 -7.26
N LEU A 94 17.51 5.06 -8.54
CA LEU A 94 17.60 6.45 -9.01
C LEU A 94 16.29 6.99 -9.58
N ALA A 95 15.24 6.16 -9.67
CA ALA A 95 13.95 6.59 -10.19
C ALA A 95 13.30 7.64 -9.28
N TRP A 96 12.87 8.76 -9.85
CA TRP A 96 12.10 9.78 -9.14
C TRP A 96 10.67 9.30 -8.91
N PRO A 97 10.13 9.45 -7.69
CA PRO A 97 8.74 9.08 -7.41
C PRO A 97 7.77 10.04 -8.08
N THR A 98 6.65 9.51 -8.57
CA THR A 98 5.52 10.28 -9.04
C THR A 98 4.32 10.00 -8.17
N PHE A 99 3.73 11.04 -7.56
CA PHE A 99 2.46 10.89 -6.87
C PHE A 99 1.33 10.81 -7.90
N MET A 100 0.73 9.63 -8.02
CA MET A 100 -0.46 9.43 -8.84
C MET A 100 -1.72 9.94 -8.14
N GLN A 101 -1.71 9.91 -6.81
CA GLN A 101 -2.74 10.44 -5.94
C GLN A 101 -2.12 10.91 -4.64
N PHE A 102 -2.53 12.09 -4.16
CA PHE A 102 -2.17 12.61 -2.85
C PHE A 102 -3.23 13.63 -2.39
N PRO A 103 -3.56 13.68 -1.09
CA PRO A 103 -4.51 14.66 -0.58
C PRO A 103 -4.02 16.11 -0.76
N PRO A 104 -4.91 17.10 -0.98
CA PRO A 104 -4.51 18.50 -1.00
C PRO A 104 -4.02 18.97 0.38
N ASP A 105 -3.08 19.91 0.40
CA ASP A 105 -2.46 20.42 1.63
C ASP A 105 -3.47 21.01 2.62
N THR A 106 -4.60 21.53 2.13
CA THR A 106 -5.70 22.05 2.95
C THR A 106 -6.33 21.03 3.90
N LEU A 107 -6.22 19.73 3.57
CA LEU A 107 -6.68 18.63 4.43
C LEU A 107 -5.61 18.13 5.41
N LEU A 108 -4.37 18.60 5.27
CA LEU A 108 -3.19 18.07 5.96
C LEU A 108 -2.59 19.04 6.97
N THR A 109 -2.53 20.35 6.61
CA THR A 109 -1.83 21.37 7.40
C THR A 109 -2.31 21.39 8.86
N ASN A 110 -1.37 21.37 9.80
CA ASN A 110 -1.60 21.34 11.23
C ASN A 110 -2.43 20.13 11.70
N ARG A 111 -2.36 19.02 10.99
CA ARG A 111 -3.02 17.75 11.35
C ARG A 111 -2.00 16.73 11.80
N ARG A 112 -2.45 15.83 12.67
CA ARG A 112 -1.72 14.61 13.07
C ARG A 112 -2.32 13.42 12.33
N ILE A 113 -1.57 12.85 11.39
CA ILE A 113 -2.03 11.81 10.46
C ILE A 113 -1.33 10.49 10.75
N LEU A 114 -2.11 9.41 10.84
CA LEU A 114 -1.57 8.06 10.87
C LEU A 114 -1.41 7.54 9.44
N ILE A 115 -0.17 7.30 9.02
CA ILE A 115 0.15 6.64 7.74
C ILE A 115 0.00 5.14 7.96
N VAL A 116 -0.77 4.45 7.09
CA VAL A 116 -0.93 3.00 7.18
C VAL A 116 -0.52 2.33 5.87
N ASN A 117 0.33 1.31 6.01
CA ASN A 117 0.64 0.35 4.95
C ASN A 117 0.61 -1.09 5.51
N ASP A 118 0.62 -2.10 4.63
CA ASP A 118 0.70 -3.49 5.06
C ASP A 118 2.10 -3.88 5.55
N ILE A 119 3.14 -3.47 4.82
CA ILE A 119 4.52 -3.82 5.14
C ILE A 119 5.47 -2.65 4.97
N TRP A 120 6.43 -2.52 5.89
CA TRP A 120 7.68 -1.80 5.66
C TRP A 120 8.73 -2.81 5.19
N ALA A 121 8.89 -2.95 3.88
CA ALA A 121 9.97 -3.75 3.30
C ALA A 121 11.26 -2.92 3.24
N ILE A 122 11.49 -2.16 2.17
CA ILE A 122 12.63 -1.24 2.07
C ILE A 122 12.32 0.16 2.63
N GLY A 123 11.05 0.48 2.86
CA GLY A 123 10.59 1.74 3.48
C GLY A 123 10.50 2.95 2.53
N ARG A 124 10.95 2.82 1.28
CA ARG A 124 11.10 3.96 0.34
C ARG A 124 9.79 4.71 0.08
N VAL A 125 8.71 3.99 -0.23
CA VAL A 125 7.40 4.61 -0.51
C VAL A 125 6.88 5.35 0.71
N ILE A 126 6.96 4.71 1.88
CA ILE A 126 6.45 5.26 3.14
C ILE A 126 7.19 6.55 3.50
N MET A 127 8.53 6.56 3.40
CA MET A 127 9.35 7.74 3.69
C MET A 127 9.07 8.91 2.73
N ILE A 128 8.79 8.62 1.45
CA ILE A 128 8.41 9.65 0.48
C ILE A 128 7.05 10.26 0.82
N VAL A 129 6.08 9.43 1.20
CA VAL A 129 4.76 9.89 1.66
C VAL A 129 4.90 10.73 2.93
N GLN A 130 5.66 10.27 3.90
CA GLN A 130 5.94 11.01 5.14
C GLN A 130 6.59 12.37 4.85
N GLY A 131 7.63 12.40 4.00
CA GLY A 131 8.29 13.64 3.61
C GLY A 131 7.34 14.63 2.92
N ARG A 132 6.40 14.14 2.12
CA ARG A 132 5.37 14.99 1.47
C ARG A 132 4.35 15.53 2.47
N LEU A 133 3.97 14.73 3.49
CA LEU A 133 3.12 15.20 4.59
C LEU A 133 3.83 16.29 5.43
N ALA A 134 5.09 16.06 5.77
CA ALA A 134 5.90 17.05 6.50
C ALA A 134 6.02 18.38 5.72
N ALA A 135 6.21 18.30 4.40
CA ALA A 135 6.24 19.49 3.53
C ALA A 135 4.89 20.25 3.48
N ALA A 136 3.78 19.56 3.75
CA ALA A 136 2.45 20.18 3.88
C ALA A 136 2.17 20.73 5.30
N GLY A 137 3.15 20.67 6.21
CA GLY A 137 2.99 21.10 7.61
C GLY A 137 2.16 20.15 8.46
N CYS A 138 2.27 18.85 8.18
CA CYS A 138 1.54 17.78 8.86
C CYS A 138 2.48 16.98 9.77
N GLU A 139 2.05 16.67 10.98
CA GLU A 139 2.69 15.66 11.83
C GLU A 139 2.19 14.27 11.43
N SER A 140 3.09 13.28 11.36
CA SER A 140 2.67 11.94 10.98
C SER A 140 3.44 10.85 11.70
N GLU A 141 2.75 9.76 11.98
CA GLU A 141 3.28 8.53 12.52
C GLU A 141 2.93 7.37 11.57
N ILE A 142 3.73 6.32 11.59
CA ILE A 142 3.68 5.24 10.61
C ILE A 142 3.28 3.94 11.30
N ALA A 143 2.25 3.27 10.78
CA ALA A 143 1.81 1.96 11.20
C ALA A 143 1.88 0.96 10.04
N VAL A 144 2.42 -0.23 10.32
CA VAL A 144 2.46 -1.34 9.37
C VAL A 144 2.10 -2.66 10.06
N LEU A 145 1.57 -3.62 9.30
CA LEU A 145 1.36 -4.96 9.85
C LEU A 145 2.70 -5.68 10.05
N HIS A 146 3.62 -5.57 9.07
CA HIS A 146 4.93 -6.18 9.17
C HIS A 146 6.07 -5.19 8.93
N TYR A 147 7.15 -5.39 9.70
CA TYR A 147 8.39 -4.66 9.54
C TYR A 147 9.55 -5.60 9.20
N ARG A 148 10.17 -5.36 8.01
CA ARG A 148 11.36 -6.10 7.55
C ARG A 148 12.62 -5.29 7.86
N ILE A 149 13.11 -5.38 9.08
CA ILE A 149 14.25 -4.58 9.57
C ILE A 149 15.48 -4.73 8.67
N LYS A 150 15.82 -5.97 8.28
CA LYS A 150 17.04 -6.27 7.51
C LYS A 150 17.00 -5.74 6.07
N SER A 151 15.82 -5.53 5.51
CA SER A 151 15.64 -5.01 4.15
C SER A 151 15.51 -3.50 4.11
N SER A 152 15.33 -2.83 5.26
CA SER A 152 15.15 -1.38 5.32
C SER A 152 16.36 -0.64 4.73
N LEU A 153 16.10 0.34 3.87
CA LEU A 153 17.12 1.26 3.35
C LEU A 153 17.53 2.34 4.36
N PHE A 154 16.79 2.46 5.44
CA PHE A 154 16.94 3.52 6.44
C PHE A 154 17.41 2.90 7.76
N ALA A 155 18.62 3.25 8.17
CA ALA A 155 19.19 2.76 9.43
C ALA A 155 18.56 3.44 10.66
N ASP A 156 18.21 4.73 10.51
CA ASP A 156 17.73 5.57 11.62
C ASP A 156 16.23 5.90 11.51
N ALA A 157 15.50 5.22 10.60
CA ALA A 157 14.06 5.40 10.46
C ALA A 157 13.36 4.04 10.30
N GLY A 158 12.13 3.98 10.84
CA GLY A 158 11.29 2.79 10.80
C GLY A 158 9.84 3.17 11.09
N PRO A 159 8.93 2.20 11.12
CA PRO A 159 7.56 2.45 11.55
C PRO A 159 7.50 2.73 13.05
N ASP A 160 6.58 3.63 13.45
CA ASP A 160 6.32 3.92 14.86
C ASP A 160 5.55 2.77 15.53
N TYR A 161 4.71 2.08 14.74
CA TYR A 161 3.86 0.98 15.16
C TYR A 161 3.95 -0.17 14.18
N TYR A 162 4.10 -1.40 14.68
CA TYR A 162 4.08 -2.59 13.82
C TYR A 162 3.50 -3.81 14.55
N GLY A 163 2.81 -4.65 13.78
CA GLY A 163 2.20 -5.88 14.29
C GLY A 163 3.23 -6.98 14.55
N ALA A 164 4.19 -7.16 13.62
CA ALA A 164 5.24 -8.15 13.74
C ALA A 164 6.49 -7.75 12.95
N VAL A 165 7.63 -8.33 13.35
CA VAL A 165 8.90 -8.29 12.58
C VAL A 165 9.00 -9.56 11.76
N THR A 166 9.48 -9.44 10.51
CA THR A 166 9.68 -10.60 9.63
C THR A 166 10.91 -10.42 8.75
N ASP A 167 11.51 -11.55 8.34
CA ASP A 167 12.53 -11.60 7.28
C ASP A 167 11.98 -12.30 6.02
N ARG A 168 10.67 -12.67 6.03
CA ARG A 168 10.03 -13.44 4.96
C ARG A 168 9.33 -12.52 3.97
N GLN A 169 9.02 -13.06 2.80
CA GLN A 169 8.08 -12.46 1.87
C GLN A 169 6.67 -12.79 2.33
N ILE A 170 5.96 -11.80 2.86
CA ILE A 170 4.58 -11.98 3.29
C ILE A 170 3.64 -11.91 2.08
N ILE A 171 2.70 -12.82 2.03
CA ILE A 171 1.61 -12.84 1.06
C ILE A 171 0.30 -12.70 1.82
N TYR A 172 -0.33 -11.55 1.68
CA TYR A 172 -1.56 -11.23 2.38
C TYR A 172 -2.80 -11.86 1.71
N PRO A 173 -3.88 -12.12 2.46
CA PRO A 173 -5.07 -12.78 1.91
C PRO A 173 -5.82 -11.95 0.85
N TRP A 174 -5.54 -10.66 0.71
CA TRP A 174 -6.09 -9.80 -0.34
C TRP A 174 -5.27 -9.75 -1.62
N GLU A 175 -4.09 -10.33 -1.65
CA GLU A 175 -3.25 -10.31 -2.84
C GLU A 175 -3.78 -11.22 -3.95
N SER A 176 -3.63 -10.77 -5.19
CA SER A 176 -4.13 -11.48 -6.37
C SER A 176 -3.51 -12.86 -6.57
N SER A 177 -2.32 -13.11 -6.00
CA SER A 177 -1.64 -14.42 -6.02
C SER A 177 -2.37 -15.49 -5.21
N VAL A 178 -3.17 -15.07 -4.22
CA VAL A 178 -3.97 -15.97 -3.35
C VAL A 178 -5.40 -16.08 -3.82
N LEU A 179 -5.93 -15.02 -4.41
CA LEU A 179 -7.30 -15.00 -4.91
C LEU A 179 -7.38 -15.68 -6.28
N PRO A 180 -8.35 -16.59 -6.50
CA PRO A 180 -8.58 -17.13 -7.83
C PRO A 180 -8.94 -16.01 -8.79
N PRO A 181 -8.50 -16.08 -10.07
CA PRO A 181 -8.88 -15.09 -11.08
C PRO A 181 -10.40 -14.93 -11.09
N ARG A 182 -10.91 -13.70 -11.00
CA ARG A 182 -12.36 -13.42 -10.99
C ARG A 182 -13.11 -14.01 -12.18
N SER A 183 -12.43 -14.17 -13.33
CA SER A 183 -12.96 -14.85 -14.51
C SER A 183 -13.29 -16.33 -14.29
N ARG A 184 -12.79 -16.96 -13.22
CA ARG A 184 -13.09 -18.36 -12.85
C ARG A 184 -14.16 -18.47 -11.77
N LEU A 185 -14.57 -17.35 -11.18
CA LEU A 185 -15.71 -17.35 -10.27
C LEU A 185 -16.96 -17.47 -11.13
N LYS A 186 -17.60 -18.63 -11.09
CA LYS A 186 -18.93 -18.75 -11.68
C LYS A 186 -19.86 -17.77 -10.96
N PRO A 187 -20.73 -17.02 -11.68
CA PRO A 187 -21.74 -16.21 -11.03
C PRO A 187 -22.50 -17.09 -10.03
N GLY A 188 -22.57 -16.66 -8.79
CA GLY A 188 -23.38 -17.35 -7.79
C GLY A 188 -24.82 -17.42 -8.28
N THR A 189 -25.39 -18.61 -8.34
CA THR A 189 -26.75 -18.86 -8.86
C THR A 189 -27.84 -18.71 -7.79
N GLY A 190 -27.53 -18.07 -6.66
CA GLY A 190 -28.48 -17.87 -5.58
C GLY A 190 -28.39 -16.48 -4.94
N PRO A 191 -29.46 -16.03 -4.27
CA PRO A 191 -29.41 -14.83 -3.45
C PRO A 191 -28.38 -15.03 -2.32
N LEU A 192 -27.72 -13.93 -1.92
CA LEU A 192 -26.87 -13.94 -0.73
C LEU A 192 -27.70 -14.39 0.48
N PRO A 193 -27.13 -15.19 1.39
CA PRO A 193 -27.81 -15.49 2.64
C PRO A 193 -28.15 -14.19 3.35
N ALA A 194 -29.37 -14.10 3.90
CA ALA A 194 -29.74 -12.96 4.74
C ALA A 194 -28.82 -12.93 5.96
N ILE A 195 -28.24 -11.75 6.23
CA ILE A 195 -27.43 -11.48 7.41
C ILE A 195 -28.36 -11.33 8.63
#